data_a4b028cae89f7a89d412eff44c9eea22
#
_entry.id   a4b028cae89f7a89d412eff44c9eea22
#
_cell.length_a   1.000
_cell.length_b   1.000
_cell.length_c   1.000
_cell.angle_alpha   90.00
_cell.angle_beta   90.00
_cell.angle_gamma   90.00
#
_symmetry.space_group_name_H-M   'P 1'
#
loop_
_entity.id
_entity.type
_entity.pdbx_description
1 polymer ?
#
loop_
_entity_poly.entity_id
_entity_poly.type
_entity_poly.pdbx_seq_one_letter_code
_entity_poly.pdbx_strand_id
1 'polypeptide(L)' 'MPDESAAIAELMEDAELLRALYAKLNELDPEDRLICQLIMEGKSERDCGKEMGLSRNTFVYRRDKLLQKLRSDLKDYI' A
#
# COMPACT_ATOMS: atom_id res chain seq x y z
N MET A 1 -12.93 -0.22 13.61
CA MET A 1 -12.51 0.35 12.32
C MET A 1 -11.57 -0.61 11.62
N PRO A 2 -11.81 -0.94 10.36
CA PRO A 2 -10.84 -1.76 9.67
C PRO A 2 -9.52 -1.01 9.53
N ASP A 3 -8.46 -1.68 9.91
CA ASP A 3 -7.11 -1.15 9.79
C ASP A 3 -6.67 -1.26 8.33
N GLU A 4 -6.17 -0.18 7.75
CA GLU A 4 -5.67 -0.21 6.38
C GLU A 4 -4.48 -1.16 6.22
N SER A 5 -3.72 -1.36 7.28
CA SER A 5 -2.64 -2.35 7.29
C SER A 5 -3.19 -3.77 7.14
N ALA A 6 -4.39 -4.04 7.65
CA ALA A 6 -5.04 -5.35 7.51
C ALA A 6 -5.43 -5.62 6.05
N ALA A 7 -5.78 -4.59 5.28
CA ALA A 7 -6.11 -4.76 3.87
C ALA A 7 -4.90 -5.25 3.06
N ILE A 8 -3.71 -4.72 3.35
CA ILE A 8 -2.48 -5.19 2.70
C ILE A 8 -2.13 -6.59 3.16
N ALA A 9 -2.31 -6.90 4.44
CA ALA A 9 -2.08 -8.24 4.95
C ALA A 9 -2.97 -9.28 4.25
N GLU A 10 -4.24 -8.95 4.01
CA GLU A 10 -5.14 -9.83 3.26
C GLU A 10 -4.65 -10.06 1.83
N LEU A 11 -4.15 -9.03 1.16
CA LEU A 11 -3.59 -9.16 -0.19
C LEU A 11 -2.37 -10.06 -0.19
N MET A 12 -1.60 -10.08 0.87
CA MET A 12 -0.37 -10.86 0.97
C MET A 12 -0.61 -12.34 1.31
N GLU A 13 -1.80 -12.71 1.76
CA GLU A 13 -2.14 -14.11 2.06
C GLU A 13 -2.38 -14.95 0.81
N ASP A 14 -2.75 -14.32 -0.29
CA ASP A 14 -3.01 -15.00 -1.56
C ASP A 14 -1.80 -14.86 -2.48
N ALA A 15 -1.18 -15.98 -2.86
CA ALA A 15 0.03 -15.99 -3.68
C ALA A 15 -0.20 -15.39 -5.07
N GLU A 16 -1.35 -15.64 -5.70
CA GLU A 16 -1.67 -15.06 -7.00
C GLU A 16 -1.87 -13.56 -6.89
N LEU A 17 -2.59 -13.14 -5.86
CA LEU A 17 -2.83 -11.74 -5.59
C LEU A 17 -1.52 -11.02 -5.27
N LEU A 18 -0.63 -11.66 -4.53
CA LEU A 18 0.68 -11.12 -4.21
C LEU A 18 1.52 -10.92 -5.47
N ARG A 19 1.50 -11.87 -6.39
CA ARG A 19 2.20 -11.74 -7.69
C ARG A 19 1.64 -10.58 -8.48
N ALA A 20 0.31 -10.44 -8.53
CA ALA A 20 -0.34 -9.32 -9.21
C ALA A 20 0.04 -8.00 -8.56
N LEU A 21 0.11 -7.96 -7.23
CA LEU A 21 0.54 -6.79 -6.49
C LEU A 21 1.97 -6.38 -6.86
N TYR A 22 2.91 -7.33 -6.89
CA TYR A 22 4.29 -7.05 -7.28
C TYR A 22 4.39 -6.54 -8.71
N ALA A 23 3.61 -7.11 -9.62
CA ALA A 23 3.57 -6.61 -10.99
C ALA A 23 3.08 -5.17 -11.04
N LYS A 24 2.05 -4.84 -10.27
CA LYS A 24 1.54 -3.48 -10.17
C LYS A 24 2.54 -2.53 -9.52
N LEU A 25 3.29 -3.00 -8.53
CA LEU A 25 4.32 -2.19 -7.88
C LEU A 25 5.36 -1.70 -8.88
N ASN A 26 5.71 -2.52 -9.86
CA ASN A 26 6.67 -2.13 -10.89
C ASN A 26 6.12 -1.07 -11.84
N GLU A 27 4.81 -0.94 -11.95
CA GLU A 27 4.14 0.06 -12.77
C GLU A 27 3.87 1.36 -12.01
N LEU A 28 4.00 1.35 -10.68
CA LEU A 28 3.72 2.51 -9.85
C LEU A 28 4.84 3.55 -9.92
N ASP A 29 4.47 4.79 -9.63
CA ASP A 29 5.45 5.86 -9.45
C ASP A 29 6.38 5.51 -8.28
N PRO A 30 7.62 6.03 -8.27
CA PRO A 30 8.55 5.77 -7.18
C PRO A 30 7.99 6.11 -5.79
N GLU A 31 7.19 7.15 -5.69
CA GLU A 31 6.56 7.57 -4.43
C GLU A 31 5.55 6.53 -3.94
N ASP A 32 4.68 6.07 -4.84
CA ASP A 32 3.68 5.04 -4.50
C ASP A 32 4.36 3.73 -4.13
N ARG A 33 5.42 3.39 -4.83
CA ARG A 33 6.22 2.20 -4.56
C ARG A 33 6.83 2.26 -3.16
N LEU A 34 7.32 3.43 -2.77
CA LEU A 34 7.87 3.64 -1.43
C LEU A 34 6.80 3.49 -0.35
N ILE A 35 5.60 4.01 -0.59
CA ILE A 35 4.48 3.84 0.35
C ILE A 35 4.21 2.36 0.60
N CYS A 36 4.11 1.57 -0.46
CA CYS A 36 3.89 0.13 -0.33
C CYS A 36 5.02 -0.56 0.43
N GLN A 37 6.26 -0.20 0.14
CA GLN A 37 7.42 -0.76 0.81
C GLN A 37 7.40 -0.48 2.31
N LEU A 38 7.11 0.76 2.69
CA LEU A 38 7.07 1.15 4.10
C LEU A 38 5.96 0.43 4.87
N ILE A 39 4.81 0.25 4.24
CA ILE A 39 3.71 -0.51 4.84
C ILE A 39 4.09 -1.97 5.02
N MET A 40 4.73 -2.58 4.02
CA MET A 40 5.18 -3.96 4.09
C MET A 40 6.24 -4.17 5.17
N GLU A 41 7.04 -3.17 5.46
CA GLU A 41 8.02 -3.21 6.54
C GLU A 41 7.38 -3.10 7.92
N GLY A 42 6.09 -2.81 7.99
CA GLY A 42 5.36 -2.71 9.25
C GLY A 42 5.58 -1.41 10.01
N LYS A 43 6.05 -0.37 9.32
CA LYS A 43 6.26 0.93 9.95
C LYS A 43 4.94 1.62 10.27
N SER A 44 4.91 2.40 11.36
CA SER A 44 3.74 3.17 11.73
C SER A 44 3.47 4.30 10.73
N GLU A 45 2.25 4.81 10.73
CA GLU A 45 1.87 5.93 9.85
C GLU A 45 2.76 7.14 10.07
N ARG A 46 3.12 7.42 11.33
CA ARG A 46 4.00 8.53 11.69
C ARG A 46 5.40 8.33 11.11
N ASP A 47 5.95 7.13 11.26
CA ASP A 47 7.28 6.80 10.76
C ASP A 47 7.31 6.82 9.23
N CYS A 48 6.28 6.31 8.58
CA CYS A 48 6.15 6.37 7.14
C CYS A 48 6.14 7.82 6.64
N GLY A 49 5.37 8.67 7.29
CA GLY A 49 5.35 10.09 6.94
C GLY A 49 6.72 10.72 7.08
N LYS A 50 7.43 10.45 8.16
CA LYS A 50 8.79 10.96 8.37
C LYS A 50 9.75 10.53 7.26
N GLU A 51 9.71 9.26 6.90
CA GLU A 51 10.57 8.72 5.84
C GLU A 51 10.34 9.43 4.51
N MET A 52 9.10 9.84 4.25
CA MET A 52 8.73 10.49 3.01
C MET A 52 8.76 12.03 3.08
N GLY A 53 9.07 12.59 4.26
CA GLY A 53 9.02 14.03 4.45
C GLY A 53 7.62 14.60 4.44
N LEU A 54 6.62 13.80 4.82
CA LEU A 54 5.21 14.18 4.85
C LEU A 54 4.66 14.20 6.25
N SER A 55 3.59 14.97 6.48
CA SER A 55 2.83 14.85 7.71
C SER A 55 2.10 13.51 7.73
N ARG A 56 1.73 13.03 8.93
CA ARG A 56 0.97 11.80 9.07
C ARG A 56 -0.33 11.84 8.24
N ASN A 57 -1.06 12.95 8.31
CA ASN A 57 -2.33 13.08 7.60
C ASN A 57 -2.14 13.03 6.08
N THR A 58 -1.11 13.67 5.57
CA THR A 58 -0.81 13.64 4.14
C THR A 58 -0.42 12.24 3.70
N PHE A 59 0.39 11.54 4.49
CA PHE A 59 0.76 10.16 4.21
C PHE A 59 -0.48 9.25 4.17
N VAL A 60 -1.35 9.35 5.16
CA VAL A 60 -2.59 8.54 5.23
C VAL A 60 -3.47 8.77 4.01
N TYR A 61 -3.62 10.03 3.60
CA TYR A 61 -4.40 10.38 2.42
C TYR A 61 -3.83 9.70 1.15
N ARG A 62 -2.54 9.79 0.96
CA ARG A 62 -1.88 9.19 -0.21
C ARG A 62 -1.94 7.67 -0.16
N ARG A 63 -1.74 7.09 1.01
CA ARG A 63 -1.86 5.63 1.20
C ARG A 63 -3.26 5.16 0.85
N ASP A 64 -4.29 5.84 1.34
CA ASP A 64 -5.66 5.44 1.11
C ASP A 64 -6.02 5.49 -0.38
N LYS A 65 -5.58 6.53 -1.07
CA LYS A 65 -5.80 6.62 -2.52
C LYS A 65 -5.09 5.49 -3.26
N LEU A 66 -3.86 5.19 -2.88
CA LEU A 66 -3.10 4.11 -3.48
C LEU A 66 -3.77 2.76 -3.27
N LEU A 67 -4.23 2.49 -2.04
CA LEU A 67 -4.91 1.23 -1.72
C LEU A 67 -6.21 1.08 -2.49
N GLN A 68 -6.98 2.15 -2.66
CA GLN A 68 -8.19 2.11 -3.47
C GLN A 68 -7.89 1.78 -4.91
N LYS A 69 -6.84 2.36 -5.47
CA LYS A 69 -6.41 2.08 -6.84
C LYS A 69 -5.97 0.63 -6.99
N LEU A 70 -5.18 0.12 -6.05
CA LEU A 70 -4.73 -1.26 -6.09
C LEU A 70 -5.88 -2.25 -5.96
N ARG A 71 -6.83 -1.98 -5.08
CA ARG A 71 -8.02 -2.82 -4.93
C ARG A 71 -8.83 -2.86 -6.22
N SER A 72 -8.99 -1.71 -6.86
CA SER A 72 -9.71 -1.64 -8.13
C SER A 72 -8.99 -2.42 -9.23
N ASP A 73 -7.67 -2.25 -9.32
CA ASP A 73 -6.87 -2.93 -10.34
C ASP A 73 -6.78 -4.43 -10.10
N LEU A 74 -6.85 -4.88 -8.85
CA LEU A 74 -6.69 -6.28 -8.46
C LEU A 74 -8.00 -7.02 -8.26
N LYS A 75 -9.14 -6.35 -8.39
CA LYS A 75 -10.44 -6.99 -8.12
C LYS A 75 -10.71 -8.20 -9.00
N ASP A 76 -10.15 -8.24 -10.20
CA ASP A 76 -10.33 -9.36 -11.12
C ASP A 76 -9.60 -10.63 -10.66
N TYR A 77 -8.72 -10.50 -9.67
CA TYR A 77 -7.96 -11.62 -9.08
C TYR A 77 -8.61 -12.16 -7.80
N ILE A 78 -9.68 -11.56 -7.38
CA ILE A 78 -10.44 -11.96 -6.19
C ILE A 78 -11.74 -12.68 -6.59
#